data_1fc59f6ec57a7bea629b0116d1eac583
#
_entry.id   1fc59f6ec57a7bea629b0116d1eac583
#
_cell.length_a   1.000
_cell.length_b   1.000
_cell.length_c   1.000
_cell.angle_alpha   90.00
_cell.angle_beta   90.00
_cell.angle_gamma   90.00
#
_symmetry.space_group_name_H-M   'P 1'
#
loop_
_entity.id
_entity.type
_entity.pdbx_description
1 polymer ?
#
loop_
_entity_poly.entity_id
_entity_poly.type
_entity_poly.pdbx_seq_one_letter_code
_entity_poly.pdbx_strand_id
1 'polypeptide(L)'
;MIVIADTGPLNYLVLIGAVDVLQPLYKRVIVPQAVVQELDDAAAPAAVRTWIAQPPVWLELRPDPPSDPTLDFLDAGEKAALTLAESLNADELLIDEQTGRAEAERRHLRVTGTLGVLANAHLAGLRDFDQSLARLRSTNFRLHPDVERLVRRRIAAAKKES
;
A
#
# COMPACT_ATOMS: atom_id res chain seq x y z
N MET A 1 0.61 -16.05 2.43
CA MET A 1 0.61 -14.67 3.00
C MET A 1 -0.61 -13.93 2.52
N ILE A 2 -1.35 -13.30 3.42
CA ILE A 2 -2.53 -12.50 3.13
C ILE A 2 -2.16 -11.03 3.25
N VAL A 3 -2.22 -10.28 2.15
CA VAL A 3 -1.87 -8.87 2.08
C VAL A 3 -3.06 -8.09 1.58
N ILE A 4 -3.44 -7.06 2.32
CA ILE A 4 -4.54 -6.15 1.96
C ILE A 4 -3.92 -4.81 1.60
N ALA A 5 -4.43 -4.14 0.57
CA ALA A 5 -3.94 -2.81 0.19
C ALA A 5 -5.04 -1.77 0.25
N ASP A 6 -4.69 -0.61 0.83
CA ASP A 6 -5.48 0.61 0.74
C ASP A 6 -5.14 1.35 -0.56
N THR A 7 -5.89 2.41 -0.83
CA THR A 7 -5.81 3.21 -2.05
C THR A 7 -4.44 3.86 -2.26
N GLY A 8 -3.87 4.48 -1.21
CA GLY A 8 -2.64 5.25 -1.31
C GLY A 8 -1.47 4.52 -1.94
N PRO A 9 -1.06 3.37 -1.37
CA PRO A 9 0.06 2.61 -1.93
C PRO A 9 -0.16 2.18 -3.38
N LEU A 10 -1.36 1.71 -3.72
CA LEU A 10 -1.66 1.32 -5.11
C LEU A 10 -1.59 2.51 -6.05
N ASN A 11 -2.17 3.65 -5.65
CA ASN A 11 -2.15 4.88 -6.43
C ASN A 11 -0.71 5.30 -6.76
N TYR A 12 0.14 5.43 -5.75
CA TYR A 12 1.50 5.93 -5.96
C TYR A 12 2.39 4.94 -6.68
N LEU A 13 2.23 3.64 -6.42
CA LEU A 13 3.00 2.63 -7.15
C LEU A 13 2.63 2.61 -8.63
N VAL A 14 1.36 2.79 -8.97
CA VAL A 14 0.96 2.95 -10.38
C VAL A 14 1.58 4.20 -10.99
N LEU A 15 1.50 5.33 -10.29
CA LEU A 15 2.00 6.62 -10.79
C LEU A 15 3.50 6.59 -11.10
N ILE A 16 4.29 5.85 -10.32
CA ILE A 16 5.74 5.76 -10.56
C ILE A 16 6.15 4.55 -11.40
N GLY A 17 5.17 3.80 -11.92
CA GLY A 17 5.45 2.64 -12.77
C GLY A 17 6.04 1.45 -12.05
N ALA A 18 5.75 1.29 -10.74
CA ALA A 18 6.33 0.24 -9.91
C ALA A 18 5.31 -0.72 -9.31
N VAL A 19 4.04 -0.65 -9.70
CA VAL A 19 2.98 -1.49 -9.09
C VAL A 19 3.22 -2.98 -9.33
N ASP A 20 3.94 -3.33 -10.39
CA ASP A 20 4.26 -4.71 -10.74
C ASP A 20 5.16 -5.41 -9.70
N VAL A 21 5.84 -4.67 -8.82
CA VAL A 21 6.66 -5.27 -7.77
C VAL A 21 5.82 -6.02 -6.72
N LEU A 22 4.53 -5.71 -6.63
CA LEU A 22 3.65 -6.33 -5.63
C LEU A 22 3.52 -7.83 -5.84
N GLN A 23 3.50 -8.29 -7.08
CA GLN A 23 3.38 -9.72 -7.37
C GLN A 23 4.57 -10.53 -6.85
N PRO A 24 5.83 -10.23 -7.24
CA PRO A 24 6.95 -11.00 -6.71
C PRO A 24 7.15 -10.84 -5.20
N LEU A 25 6.79 -9.68 -4.64
CA LEU A 25 6.95 -9.46 -3.19
C LEU A 25 5.90 -10.20 -2.37
N TYR A 26 4.63 -10.17 -2.79
CA TYR A 26 3.52 -10.61 -1.95
C TYR A 26 2.69 -11.72 -2.59
N LYS A 27 2.95 -12.10 -3.83
CA LYS A 27 2.26 -13.11 -4.64
C LYS A 27 0.85 -12.70 -5.03
N ARG A 28 0.05 -12.26 -4.07
CA ARG A 28 -1.32 -11.80 -4.28
C ARG A 28 -1.64 -10.68 -3.29
N VAL A 29 -2.37 -9.69 -3.76
CA VAL A 29 -2.84 -8.56 -2.95
C VAL A 29 -4.35 -8.51 -3.05
N ILE A 30 -5.01 -8.33 -1.92
CA ILE A 30 -6.47 -8.26 -1.82
C ILE A 30 -6.89 -6.81 -1.60
N VAL A 31 -7.93 -6.37 -2.30
CA VAL A 31 -8.50 -5.02 -2.16
C VAL A 31 -10.01 -5.10 -1.95
N PRO A 32 -10.56 -4.32 -1.01
CA PRO A 32 -12.01 -4.23 -0.86
C PRO A 32 -12.62 -3.33 -1.94
N GLN A 33 -13.92 -3.47 -2.15
CA GLN A 33 -14.64 -2.72 -3.18
C GLN A 33 -14.51 -1.20 -2.99
N ALA A 34 -14.52 -0.71 -1.75
CA ALA A 34 -14.37 0.73 -1.48
C ALA A 34 -13.05 1.28 -2.03
N VAL A 35 -11.96 0.51 -1.94
CA VAL A 35 -10.66 0.90 -2.50
C VAL A 35 -10.73 0.91 -4.03
N VAL A 36 -11.35 -0.11 -4.63
CA VAL A 36 -11.55 -0.15 -6.09
C VAL A 36 -12.30 1.08 -6.56
N GLN A 37 -13.36 1.48 -5.86
CA GLN A 37 -14.14 2.66 -6.19
C GLN A 37 -13.31 3.94 -6.11
N GLU A 38 -12.46 4.08 -5.10
CA GLU A 38 -11.57 5.24 -4.98
C GLU A 38 -10.56 5.30 -6.13
N LEU A 39 -9.99 4.17 -6.53
CA LEU A 39 -9.04 4.11 -7.64
C LEU A 39 -9.71 4.40 -8.99
N ASP A 40 -11.00 4.13 -9.11
CA ASP A 40 -11.79 4.37 -10.32
C ASP A 40 -12.53 5.70 -10.29
N ASP A 41 -12.40 6.47 -9.23
CA ASP A 41 -13.11 7.76 -9.10
C ASP A 41 -12.68 8.74 -10.19
N ALA A 42 -13.64 9.59 -10.62
CA ALA A 42 -13.36 10.59 -11.65
C ALA A 42 -12.22 11.55 -11.28
N ALA A 43 -11.98 11.76 -9.98
CA ALA A 43 -10.89 12.60 -9.48
C ALA A 43 -9.55 11.87 -9.39
N ALA A 44 -9.53 10.53 -9.55
CA ALA A 44 -8.29 9.77 -9.51
C ALA A 44 -7.45 10.03 -10.77
N PRO A 45 -6.11 9.88 -10.68
CA PRO A 45 -5.26 10.02 -11.88
C PRO A 45 -5.67 9.07 -13.00
N ALA A 46 -5.58 9.53 -14.24
CA ALA A 46 -6.00 8.75 -15.41
C ALA A 46 -5.28 7.39 -15.48
N ALA A 47 -3.97 7.37 -15.20
CA ALA A 47 -3.19 6.13 -15.21
C ALA A 47 -3.71 5.12 -14.18
N VAL A 48 -4.14 5.59 -13.02
CA VAL A 48 -4.67 4.75 -11.95
C VAL A 48 -6.04 4.20 -12.34
N ARG A 49 -6.91 5.03 -12.91
CA ARG A 49 -8.22 4.58 -13.40
C ARG A 49 -8.08 3.53 -14.51
N THR A 50 -7.14 3.75 -15.43
CA THR A 50 -6.86 2.78 -16.50
C THR A 50 -6.37 1.45 -15.93
N TRP A 51 -5.50 1.50 -14.94
CA TRP A 51 -4.95 0.29 -14.31
C TRP A 51 -6.04 -0.54 -13.61
N ILE A 52 -6.88 0.12 -12.80
CA ILE A 52 -7.91 -0.61 -12.04
C ILE A 52 -9.07 -1.08 -12.94
N ALA A 53 -9.26 -0.46 -14.11
CA ALA A 53 -10.28 -0.90 -15.07
C ALA A 53 -9.96 -2.29 -15.63
N GLN A 54 -8.69 -2.68 -15.70
CA GLN A 54 -8.23 -3.99 -16.14
C GLN A 54 -7.22 -4.51 -15.11
N PRO A 55 -7.70 -4.93 -13.93
CA PRO A 55 -6.78 -5.29 -12.85
C PRO A 55 -5.98 -6.53 -13.20
N PRO A 56 -4.72 -6.61 -12.73
CA PRO A 56 -3.89 -7.80 -12.97
C PRO A 56 -4.46 -9.02 -12.21
N VAL A 57 -4.08 -10.20 -12.68
CA VAL A 57 -4.56 -11.47 -12.11
C VAL A 57 -4.23 -11.61 -10.62
N TRP A 58 -3.09 -11.06 -10.18
CA TRP A 58 -2.64 -11.15 -8.80
C TRP A 58 -3.38 -10.20 -7.84
N LEU A 59 -4.19 -9.28 -8.36
CA LEU A 59 -5.02 -8.39 -7.54
C LEU A 59 -6.40 -9.00 -7.36
N GLU A 60 -6.72 -9.43 -6.13
CA GLU A 60 -8.00 -10.04 -5.81
C GLU A 60 -8.96 -8.98 -5.28
N LEU A 61 -10.06 -8.78 -5.98
CA LEU A 61 -11.10 -7.84 -5.57
C LEU A 61 -12.11 -8.57 -4.68
N ARG A 62 -12.43 -8.00 -3.52
CA ARG A 62 -13.42 -8.57 -2.60
C ARG A 62 -14.48 -7.55 -2.23
N PRO A 63 -15.71 -8.02 -1.93
CA PRO A 63 -16.74 -7.14 -1.38
C PRO A 63 -16.27 -6.51 -0.08
N ASP A 64 -16.83 -5.34 0.25
CA ASP A 64 -16.54 -4.71 1.52
C ASP A 64 -17.04 -5.59 2.68
N PRO A 65 -16.27 -5.69 3.77
CA PRO A 65 -16.74 -6.36 4.97
C PRO A 65 -17.85 -5.55 5.65
N PRO A 66 -18.60 -6.16 6.58
CA PRO A 66 -19.55 -5.40 7.38
C PRO A 66 -18.88 -4.20 8.05
N SER A 67 -19.60 -3.06 8.06
CA SER A 67 -19.06 -1.81 8.59
C SER A 67 -18.76 -1.91 10.08
N ASP A 68 -17.60 -1.38 10.49
CA ASP A 68 -17.20 -1.25 11.89
C ASP A 68 -17.35 0.23 12.30
N PRO A 69 -18.39 0.58 13.11
CA PRO A 69 -18.61 1.98 13.49
C PRO A 69 -17.46 2.60 14.29
N THR A 70 -16.63 1.78 14.95
CA THR A 70 -15.47 2.30 15.69
C THR A 70 -14.40 2.88 14.77
N LEU A 71 -14.51 2.66 13.46
CA LEU A 71 -13.59 3.16 12.45
C LEU A 71 -14.19 4.29 11.60
N ASP A 72 -15.32 4.88 12.03
CA ASP A 72 -15.98 5.94 11.25
C ASP A 72 -15.14 7.23 11.12
N PHE A 73 -14.07 7.36 11.88
CA PHE A 73 -13.12 8.47 11.74
C PHE A 73 -12.17 8.30 10.55
N LEU A 74 -12.13 7.14 9.92
CA LEU A 74 -11.34 6.88 8.71
C LEU A 74 -12.19 7.11 7.47
N ASP A 75 -11.54 7.34 6.32
CA ASP A 75 -12.28 7.37 5.06
C ASP A 75 -12.78 5.96 4.68
N ALA A 76 -13.63 5.89 3.65
CA ALA A 76 -14.29 4.63 3.27
C ALA A 76 -13.29 3.54 2.88
N GLY A 77 -12.26 3.89 2.11
CA GLY A 77 -11.24 2.94 1.67
C GLY A 77 -10.41 2.42 2.83
N GLU A 78 -9.90 3.31 3.68
CA GLU A 78 -9.12 2.95 4.85
C GLU A 78 -9.90 2.06 5.80
N LYS A 79 -11.15 2.45 6.09
CA LYS A 79 -12.04 1.69 6.96
C LYS A 79 -12.28 0.28 6.42
N ALA A 80 -12.60 0.15 5.13
CA ALA A 80 -12.83 -1.15 4.50
C ALA A 80 -11.55 -2.00 4.50
N ALA A 81 -10.42 -1.40 4.15
CA ALA A 81 -9.15 -2.12 4.11
C ALA A 81 -8.75 -2.65 5.49
N LEU A 82 -8.84 -1.81 6.53
CA LEU A 82 -8.49 -2.20 7.89
C LEU A 82 -9.44 -3.27 8.42
N THR A 83 -10.76 -3.10 8.21
CA THR A 83 -11.76 -4.08 8.64
C THR A 83 -11.54 -5.43 7.95
N LEU A 84 -11.24 -5.41 6.65
CA LEU A 84 -10.96 -6.63 5.89
C LEU A 84 -9.68 -7.31 6.40
N ALA A 85 -8.65 -6.53 6.70
CA ALA A 85 -7.40 -7.05 7.24
C ALA A 85 -7.62 -7.76 8.57
N GLU A 86 -8.42 -7.19 9.47
CA GLU A 86 -8.77 -7.84 10.72
C GLU A 86 -9.55 -9.13 10.49
N SER A 87 -10.56 -9.09 9.63
CA SER A 87 -11.44 -10.25 9.41
C SER A 87 -10.72 -11.44 8.78
N LEU A 88 -9.68 -11.18 7.99
CA LEU A 88 -8.89 -12.22 7.33
C LEU A 88 -7.60 -12.58 8.08
N ASN A 89 -7.35 -11.96 9.23
CA ASN A 89 -6.07 -12.09 9.93
C ASN A 89 -4.91 -11.85 8.97
N ALA A 90 -4.94 -10.71 8.29
CA ALA A 90 -3.93 -10.40 7.27
C ALA A 90 -2.52 -10.36 7.86
N ASP A 91 -1.57 -10.83 7.09
CA ASP A 91 -0.15 -10.77 7.45
C ASP A 91 0.40 -9.37 7.30
N GLU A 92 -0.15 -8.58 6.38
CA GLU A 92 0.31 -7.23 6.08
C GLU A 92 -0.83 -6.37 5.57
N LEU A 93 -0.88 -5.11 6.01
CA LEU A 93 -1.77 -4.09 5.46
C LEU A 93 -0.92 -2.98 4.83
N LEU A 94 -1.11 -2.72 3.55
CA LEU A 94 -0.43 -1.64 2.84
C LEU A 94 -1.25 -0.38 2.96
N ILE A 95 -0.74 0.60 3.72
CA ILE A 95 -1.47 1.83 4.02
C ILE A 95 -0.47 2.96 4.33
N ASP A 96 -0.71 4.15 3.77
CA ASP A 96 0.16 5.32 3.96
C ASP A 96 -0.34 6.28 5.03
N GLU A 97 -1.65 6.48 5.12
CA GLU A 97 -2.25 7.49 5.99
C GLU A 97 -1.93 7.22 7.44
N GLN A 98 -1.36 8.22 8.13
CA GLN A 98 -0.85 8.07 9.50
C GLN A 98 -1.93 7.64 10.49
N THR A 99 -3.12 8.21 10.41
CA THR A 99 -4.23 7.87 11.32
C THR A 99 -4.64 6.41 11.15
N GLY A 100 -4.77 5.95 9.90
CA GLY A 100 -5.09 4.56 9.62
C GLY A 100 -4.00 3.59 10.05
N ARG A 101 -2.73 3.96 9.83
CA ARG A 101 -1.59 3.15 10.26
C ARG A 101 -1.56 2.99 11.78
N ALA A 102 -1.74 4.10 12.51
CA ALA A 102 -1.75 4.06 13.98
C ALA A 102 -2.87 3.17 14.52
N GLU A 103 -4.06 3.25 13.93
CA GLU A 103 -5.18 2.40 14.33
C GLU A 103 -4.92 0.92 14.02
N ALA A 104 -4.36 0.63 12.86
CA ALA A 104 -3.99 -0.74 12.48
C ALA A 104 -2.97 -1.33 13.45
N GLU A 105 -1.93 -0.56 13.79
CA GLU A 105 -0.91 -0.98 14.74
C GLU A 105 -1.51 -1.22 16.14
N ARG A 106 -2.43 -0.35 16.57
CA ARG A 106 -3.15 -0.53 17.83
C ARG A 106 -3.94 -1.84 17.85
N ARG A 107 -4.40 -2.31 16.69
CA ARG A 107 -5.12 -3.58 16.53
C ARG A 107 -4.18 -4.75 16.19
N HIS A 108 -2.88 -4.57 16.37
CA HIS A 108 -1.84 -5.58 16.16
C HIS A 108 -1.71 -6.06 14.71
N LEU A 109 -2.07 -5.21 13.75
CA LEU A 109 -1.82 -5.48 12.34
C LEU A 109 -0.45 -4.92 11.95
N ARG A 110 0.26 -5.65 11.10
CA ARG A 110 1.51 -5.17 10.51
C ARG A 110 1.17 -4.24 9.35
N VAL A 111 1.83 -3.07 9.32
CA VAL A 111 1.58 -2.06 8.29
C VAL A 111 2.85 -1.77 7.49
N THR A 112 2.68 -1.50 6.21
CA THR A 112 3.76 -1.07 5.32
C THR A 112 3.21 0.04 4.43
N GLY A 113 3.92 1.16 4.37
CA GLY A 113 3.56 2.26 3.46
C GLY A 113 4.26 2.10 2.11
N THR A 114 4.04 3.07 1.22
CA THR A 114 4.66 3.07 -0.11
C THR A 114 6.18 2.98 -0.01
N LEU A 115 6.81 3.75 0.89
CA LEU A 115 8.27 3.71 1.04
C LEU A 115 8.76 2.32 1.50
N GLY A 116 7.99 1.67 2.37
CA GLY A 116 8.33 0.32 2.83
C GLY A 116 8.27 -0.70 1.69
N VAL A 117 7.27 -0.59 0.83
CA VAL A 117 7.18 -1.44 -0.37
C VAL A 117 8.38 -1.22 -1.28
N LEU A 118 8.76 0.04 -1.50
CA LEU A 118 9.92 0.37 -2.34
C LEU A 118 11.22 -0.15 -1.75
N ALA A 119 11.36 -0.13 -0.42
CA ALA A 119 12.51 -0.73 0.26
C ALA A 119 12.53 -2.25 0.06
N ASN A 120 11.38 -2.91 0.21
CA ASN A 120 11.27 -4.35 -0.03
C ASN A 120 11.63 -4.70 -1.48
N ALA A 121 11.19 -3.88 -2.44
CA ALA A 121 11.52 -4.06 -3.85
C ALA A 121 13.03 -3.90 -4.09
N HIS A 122 13.65 -2.92 -3.44
CA HIS A 122 15.08 -2.71 -3.54
C HIS A 122 15.87 -3.90 -2.99
N LEU A 123 15.51 -4.38 -1.81
CA LEU A 123 16.16 -5.51 -1.17
C LEU A 123 15.97 -6.81 -1.96
N ALA A 124 14.88 -6.93 -2.71
CA ALA A 124 14.62 -8.07 -3.59
C ALA A 124 15.26 -7.94 -4.97
N GLY A 125 15.95 -6.83 -5.24
CA GLY A 125 16.60 -6.61 -6.54
C GLY A 125 15.63 -6.23 -7.68
N LEU A 126 14.42 -5.79 -7.34
CA LEU A 126 13.38 -5.49 -8.34
C LEU A 126 13.42 -4.05 -8.83
N ARG A 127 13.79 -3.13 -7.96
CA ARG A 127 13.86 -1.68 -8.24
C ARG A 127 14.97 -1.05 -7.41
N ASP A 128 15.56 0.02 -7.93
CA ASP A 128 16.46 0.85 -7.14
C ASP A 128 15.67 1.81 -6.27
N PHE A 129 15.97 1.87 -4.98
CA PHE A 129 15.23 2.70 -4.03
C PHE A 129 15.34 4.20 -4.36
N ASP A 130 16.55 4.68 -4.64
CA ASP A 130 16.77 6.10 -4.92
C ASP A 130 16.09 6.55 -6.21
N GLN A 131 16.10 5.74 -7.25
CA GLN A 131 15.38 6.03 -8.49
C GLN A 131 13.88 6.07 -8.26
N SER A 132 13.34 5.11 -7.51
CA SER A 132 11.92 5.07 -7.17
C SER A 132 11.52 6.27 -6.33
N LEU A 133 12.36 6.66 -5.37
CA LEU A 133 12.12 7.83 -4.52
C LEU A 133 12.11 9.12 -5.33
N ALA A 134 13.02 9.25 -6.30
CA ALA A 134 13.04 10.41 -7.19
C ALA A 134 11.74 10.54 -7.99
N ARG A 135 11.23 9.42 -8.50
CA ARG A 135 9.93 9.40 -9.21
C ARG A 135 8.78 9.75 -8.27
N LEU A 136 8.82 9.24 -7.05
CA LEU A 136 7.79 9.51 -6.05
C LEU A 136 7.74 10.99 -5.69
N ARG A 137 8.90 11.65 -5.58
CA ARG A 137 9.01 13.09 -5.33
C ARG A 137 8.41 13.95 -6.44
N SER A 138 8.27 13.43 -7.66
CA SER A 138 7.63 14.15 -8.75
C SER A 138 6.10 14.05 -8.72
N THR A 139 5.54 13.26 -7.81
CA THR A 139 4.10 13.15 -7.59
C THR A 139 3.69 14.05 -6.40
N ASN A 140 2.42 14.01 -6.03
CA ASN A 140 1.95 14.73 -4.84
C ASN A 140 2.10 13.92 -3.55
N PHE A 141 2.88 12.84 -3.57
CA PHE A 141 3.13 12.02 -2.38
C PHE A 141 3.79 12.88 -1.29
N ARG A 142 3.23 12.79 -0.07
CA ARG A 142 3.77 13.52 1.07
C ARG A 142 4.88 12.67 1.71
N LEU A 143 6.12 13.06 1.42
CA LEU A 143 7.29 12.37 1.95
C LEU A 143 7.63 12.90 3.33
N HIS A 144 7.59 12.03 4.33
CA HIS A 144 7.99 12.36 5.70
C HIS A 144 9.46 12.00 5.92
N PRO A 145 10.32 12.97 6.26
CA PRO A 145 11.76 12.70 6.44
C PRO A 145 12.07 11.62 7.47
N ASP A 146 11.27 11.51 8.54
CA ASP A 146 11.48 10.49 9.57
C ASP A 146 11.22 9.09 9.02
N VAL A 147 10.19 8.92 8.18
CA VAL A 147 9.87 7.64 7.55
C VAL A 147 10.98 7.26 6.57
N GLU A 148 11.45 8.22 5.77
CA GLU A 148 12.57 7.99 4.85
C GLU A 148 13.81 7.51 5.61
N ARG A 149 14.15 8.14 6.73
CA ARG A 149 15.30 7.74 7.54
C ARG A 149 15.16 6.33 8.08
N LEU A 150 13.99 5.96 8.59
CA LEU A 150 13.73 4.62 9.10
C LEU A 150 13.87 3.57 8.01
N VAL A 151 13.34 3.84 6.83
CA VAL A 151 13.40 2.92 5.70
C VAL A 151 14.85 2.77 5.21
N ARG A 152 15.60 3.86 5.11
CA ARG A 152 17.01 3.81 4.72
C ARG A 152 17.87 3.03 5.72
N ARG A 153 17.59 3.17 7.02
CA ARG A 153 18.28 2.37 8.05
C ARG A 153 18.00 0.88 7.86
N ARG A 154 16.77 0.52 7.54
CA ARG A 154 16.41 -0.88 7.30
C ARG A 154 17.15 -1.44 6.09
N ILE A 155 17.24 -0.68 5.00
CA ILE A 155 18.00 -1.09 3.82
C ILE A 155 19.48 -1.28 4.17
N ALA A 156 20.09 -0.34 4.89
CA ALA A 156 21.48 -0.41 5.29
C ALA A 156 21.76 -1.61 6.20
N ALA A 157 20.87 -1.88 7.16
CA ALA A 157 21.01 -3.01 8.08
C ALA A 157 20.93 -4.34 7.33
N ALA A 158 20.02 -4.49 6.38
CA ALA A 158 19.88 -5.70 5.58
C ALA A 158 21.14 -5.95 4.72
N LYS A 159 21.76 -4.90 4.19
CA LYS A 159 23.02 -5.03 3.42
C LYS A 159 24.18 -5.54 4.26
N LYS A 160 24.22 -5.21 5.56
CA LYS A 160 25.28 -5.67 6.47
C LYS A 160 25.13 -7.15 6.83
N GLU A 161 23.94 -7.70 6.72
CA GLU A 161 23.65 -9.09 7.06
C GLU A 161 23.87 -10.05 5.89
N SER A 162 24.03 -9.52 4.68
CA SER A 162 24.22 -10.34 3.47
C SER A 162 25.69 -10.64 3.15
#